data_05b08038afcd237d35e402409d0e61bb
#
_entry.id   05b08038afcd237d35e402409d0e61bb
#
_cell.length_a   1.000
_cell.length_b   1.000
_cell.length_c   1.000
_cell.angle_alpha   90.00
_cell.angle_beta   90.00
_cell.angle_gamma   90.00
#
_symmetry.space_group_name_H-M   'P 1'
#
loop_
_entity.id
_entity.type
_entity.pdbx_description
1 polymer ?
#
loop_
_entity_poly.entity_id
_entity_poly.type
_entity_poly.pdbx_seq_one_letter_code
_entity_poly.pdbx_strand_id
1 'polypeptide(L)'
;MIRVSRAMVMAAGYGKRMRPITDTRPKPLVEICGRALIDHVLDRLEAAGIEEVVVNAHYLGDQIERHLAQRRVPRCQISREDVLLETGGGLVNALPMLGDEPFYVLNADIFWFDGAIPALQRLARAWNGDTMDSLLLLQRTVSALSYDGVGDYHADPAGVLTRRQGTEVAPFLFAGVELLHPRALAGRKIEPFSRNLVWDELQEQRRLFGLVHDGLWFHIGSPNDLQATETFLDDNRLSPTLEWAGARKSPV
;
A
#
# COMPACT_ATOMS: atom_id res chain seq x y z
N MET A 1 20.06 -4.65 -5.41
CA MET A 1 18.91 -3.72 -5.26
C MET A 1 18.42 -3.38 -6.66
N ILE A 2 17.16 -3.66 -6.96
CA ILE A 2 16.54 -3.23 -8.20
C ILE A 2 16.20 -1.73 -8.15
N ARG A 3 16.11 -1.10 -9.34
CA ARG A 3 15.52 0.24 -9.48
C ARG A 3 14.05 0.06 -9.80
N VAL A 4 13.19 0.61 -8.94
CA VAL A 4 11.75 0.67 -9.18
C VAL A 4 11.42 2.09 -9.59
N SER A 5 10.75 2.28 -10.73
CA SER A 5 10.47 3.60 -11.29
C SER A 5 8.99 3.97 -11.28
N ARG A 6 8.11 3.00 -11.06
CA ARG A 6 6.65 3.18 -11.13
C ARG A 6 5.97 2.60 -9.91
N ALA A 7 4.79 3.13 -9.63
CA ALA A 7 3.92 2.61 -8.59
C ALA A 7 2.45 2.71 -9.00
N MET A 8 1.64 1.86 -8.38
CA MET A 8 0.19 1.97 -8.39
C MET A 8 -0.33 2.23 -6.98
N VAL A 9 -1.25 3.17 -6.86
CA VAL A 9 -1.97 3.46 -5.61
C VAL A 9 -3.43 3.07 -5.78
N MET A 10 -3.89 2.14 -4.94
CA MET A 10 -5.23 1.56 -4.98
C MET A 10 -6.22 2.47 -4.25
N ALA A 11 -7.06 3.21 -4.99
CA ALA A 11 -7.93 4.26 -4.45
C ALA A 11 -9.43 4.13 -4.84
N ALA A 12 -9.84 3.09 -5.59
CA ALA A 12 -11.18 2.97 -6.17
C ALA A 12 -12.30 2.55 -5.19
N GLY A 13 -11.94 2.10 -3.97
CA GLY A 13 -12.87 1.48 -3.02
C GLY A 13 -13.94 2.42 -2.44
N TYR A 14 -15.09 1.87 -2.06
CA TYR A 14 -16.20 2.62 -1.44
C TYR A 14 -15.93 3.15 -0.03
N GLY A 15 -14.98 2.61 0.70
CA GLY A 15 -14.67 3.02 2.06
C GLY A 15 -15.81 2.84 3.07
N LYS A 16 -16.69 1.85 2.91
CA LYS A 16 -17.97 1.69 3.66
C LYS A 16 -17.83 1.73 5.18
N ARG A 17 -16.72 1.24 5.74
CA ARG A 17 -16.45 1.23 7.18
C ARG A 17 -16.16 2.63 7.76
N MET A 18 -15.81 3.58 6.90
CA MET A 18 -15.54 4.98 7.26
C MET A 18 -16.78 5.88 7.22
N ARG A 19 -17.97 5.33 6.94
CA ARG A 19 -19.19 6.12 6.98
C ARG A 19 -19.46 6.67 8.38
N PRO A 20 -20.02 7.88 8.50
CA PRO A 20 -20.61 8.72 7.43
C PRO A 20 -19.58 9.57 6.64
N ILE A 21 -18.29 9.63 7.04
CA ILE A 21 -17.27 10.47 6.41
C ILE A 21 -17.20 10.19 4.90
N THR A 22 -17.24 8.92 4.52
CA THR A 22 -17.13 8.50 3.12
C THR A 22 -18.43 8.55 2.31
N ASP A 23 -19.49 9.08 2.84
CA ASP A 23 -20.70 9.35 2.05
C ASP A 23 -20.49 10.53 1.08
N THR A 24 -19.59 11.46 1.41
CA THR A 24 -19.33 12.67 0.61
C THR A 24 -17.86 12.85 0.21
N ARG A 25 -16.94 12.09 0.79
CA ARG A 25 -15.48 12.16 0.53
C ARG A 25 -14.94 10.76 0.32
N PRO A 26 -14.17 10.47 -0.74
CA PRO A 26 -13.58 9.14 -0.90
C PRO A 26 -12.53 8.89 0.19
N LYS A 27 -12.43 7.63 0.67
CA LYS A 27 -11.52 7.27 1.77
C LYS A 27 -10.07 7.76 1.58
N PRO A 28 -9.46 7.70 0.38
CA PRO A 28 -8.11 8.24 0.15
C PRO A 28 -7.94 9.72 0.49
N LEU A 29 -9.03 10.50 0.46
CA LEU A 29 -9.04 11.93 0.80
C LEU A 29 -9.47 12.22 2.24
N VAL A 30 -9.68 11.21 3.07
CA VAL A 30 -9.84 11.39 4.52
C VAL A 30 -8.50 11.86 5.07
N GLU A 31 -8.56 12.87 5.92
CA GLU A 31 -7.36 13.49 6.48
C GLU A 31 -6.97 12.84 7.81
N ILE A 32 -5.67 12.68 8.02
CA ILE A 32 -5.03 12.42 9.30
C ILE A 32 -4.02 13.53 9.56
N CYS A 33 -4.12 14.15 10.73
CA CYS A 33 -3.30 15.33 11.10
C CYS A 33 -3.32 16.43 10.02
N GLY A 34 -4.51 16.71 9.44
CA GLY A 34 -4.70 17.77 8.45
C GLY A 34 -4.18 17.48 7.04
N ARG A 35 -3.81 16.21 6.73
CA ARG A 35 -3.30 15.80 5.41
C ARG A 35 -4.01 14.53 4.93
N ALA A 36 -4.39 14.48 3.65
CA ALA A 36 -5.11 13.35 3.07
C ALA A 36 -4.27 12.06 3.13
N LEU A 37 -4.91 10.92 3.41
CA LEU A 37 -4.24 9.61 3.49
C LEU A 37 -3.44 9.30 2.24
N ILE A 38 -4.00 9.58 1.05
CA ILE A 38 -3.28 9.36 -0.21
C ILE A 38 -2.01 10.20 -0.32
N ASP A 39 -1.99 11.42 0.25
CA ASP A 39 -0.80 12.29 0.19
C ASP A 39 0.35 11.73 1.03
N HIS A 40 0.05 11.10 2.17
CA HIS A 40 1.07 10.41 2.96
C HIS A 40 1.72 9.27 2.17
N VAL A 41 0.94 8.53 1.40
CA VAL A 41 1.43 7.45 0.53
C VAL A 41 2.29 8.02 -0.62
N LEU A 42 1.80 9.08 -1.29
CA LEU A 42 2.49 9.70 -2.41
C LEU A 42 3.81 10.37 -1.99
N ASP A 43 3.87 10.97 -0.79
CA ASP A 43 5.11 11.55 -0.26
C ASP A 43 6.20 10.51 -0.04
N ARG A 44 5.82 9.29 0.40
CA ARG A 44 6.77 8.19 0.54
C ARG A 44 7.27 7.67 -0.80
N LEU A 45 6.39 7.64 -1.81
CA LEU A 45 6.78 7.31 -3.18
C LEU A 45 7.74 8.36 -3.75
N GLU A 46 7.47 9.66 -3.55
CA GLU A 46 8.36 10.74 -3.92
C GLU A 46 9.72 10.60 -3.23
N ALA A 47 9.74 10.38 -1.92
CA ALA A 47 10.97 10.18 -1.14
C ALA A 47 11.75 8.93 -1.60
N ALA A 48 11.09 7.92 -2.14
CA ALA A 48 11.70 6.74 -2.75
C ALA A 48 12.20 6.97 -4.19
N GLY A 49 12.01 8.17 -4.75
CA GLY A 49 12.43 8.54 -6.10
C GLY A 49 11.48 8.04 -7.20
N ILE A 50 10.23 7.73 -6.87
CA ILE A 50 9.20 7.37 -7.85
C ILE A 50 8.66 8.65 -8.48
N GLU A 51 8.77 8.77 -9.80
CA GLU A 51 8.35 9.95 -10.55
C GLU A 51 6.95 9.82 -11.16
N GLU A 52 6.50 8.59 -11.43
CA GLU A 52 5.22 8.29 -12.06
C GLU A 52 4.41 7.29 -11.23
N VAL A 53 3.17 7.66 -10.94
CA VAL A 53 2.23 6.85 -10.16
C VAL A 53 0.91 6.73 -10.91
N VAL A 54 0.41 5.51 -11.02
CA VAL A 54 -0.95 5.24 -11.51
C VAL A 54 -1.87 5.14 -10.30
N VAL A 55 -2.99 5.85 -10.33
CA VAL A 55 -4.01 5.80 -9.27
C VAL A 55 -5.31 5.33 -9.87
N ASN A 56 -5.86 4.19 -9.41
CA ASN A 56 -7.18 3.79 -9.88
C ASN A 56 -8.27 4.59 -9.14
N ALA A 57 -9.34 4.89 -9.86
CA ALA A 57 -10.45 5.68 -9.34
C ALA A 57 -11.80 5.16 -9.85
N HIS A 58 -12.76 5.02 -8.93
CA HIS A 58 -14.15 4.65 -9.20
C HIS A 58 -15.08 5.47 -8.31
N TYR A 59 -15.22 5.12 -7.03
CA TYR A 59 -16.11 5.81 -6.10
C TYR A 59 -15.62 7.24 -5.83
N LEU A 60 -16.47 8.23 -6.15
CA LEU A 60 -16.15 9.66 -6.04
C LEU A 60 -14.81 10.03 -6.74
N GLY A 61 -14.48 9.32 -7.84
CA GLY A 61 -13.22 9.40 -8.54
C GLY A 61 -12.85 10.81 -9.02
N ASP A 62 -13.85 11.65 -9.37
CA ASP A 62 -13.61 13.04 -9.77
C ASP A 62 -13.02 13.92 -8.63
N GLN A 63 -13.28 13.56 -7.37
CA GLN A 63 -12.64 14.25 -6.25
C GLN A 63 -11.17 13.87 -6.15
N ILE A 64 -10.85 12.57 -6.33
CA ILE A 64 -9.47 12.08 -6.34
C ILE A 64 -8.69 12.73 -7.47
N GLU A 65 -9.24 12.75 -8.68
CA GLU A 65 -8.60 13.35 -9.85
C GLU A 65 -8.32 14.85 -9.66
N ARG A 66 -9.31 15.62 -9.18
CA ARG A 66 -9.13 17.05 -8.89
C ARG A 66 -8.08 17.32 -7.81
N HIS A 67 -8.01 16.46 -6.80
CA HIS A 67 -6.99 16.56 -5.75
C HIS A 67 -5.59 16.31 -6.32
N LEU A 68 -5.42 15.24 -7.08
CA LEU A 68 -4.14 14.84 -7.65
C LEU A 68 -3.65 15.76 -8.78
N ALA A 69 -4.55 16.46 -9.48
CA ALA A 69 -4.18 17.44 -10.52
C ALA A 69 -3.30 18.58 -9.99
N GLN A 70 -3.29 18.84 -8.68
CA GLN A 70 -2.47 19.86 -8.04
C GLN A 70 -1.05 19.36 -7.70
N ARG A 71 -0.84 18.03 -7.74
CA ARG A 71 0.44 17.41 -7.38
C ARG A 71 1.39 17.40 -8.58
N ARG A 72 2.64 17.82 -8.34
CA ARG A 72 3.68 17.86 -9.38
C ARG A 72 4.58 16.63 -9.35
N VAL A 73 4.91 16.13 -8.15
CA VAL A 73 5.80 14.97 -7.93
C VAL A 73 5.23 14.14 -6.80
N PRO A 74 5.08 12.81 -6.99
CA PRO A 74 5.13 12.12 -8.29
C PRO A 74 3.98 12.58 -9.21
N ARG A 75 4.18 12.48 -10.53
CA ARG A 75 3.08 12.68 -11.49
C ARG A 75 2.08 11.56 -11.35
N CYS A 76 0.81 11.92 -11.14
CA CYS A 76 -0.26 10.96 -11.00
C CYS A 76 -1.05 10.85 -12.30
N GLN A 77 -1.21 9.62 -12.78
CA GLN A 77 -2.09 9.27 -13.91
C GLN A 77 -3.29 8.49 -13.37
N ILE A 78 -4.48 8.78 -13.87
CA ILE A 78 -5.70 8.12 -13.39
C ILE A 78 -6.05 6.93 -14.27
N SER A 79 -6.18 5.75 -13.66
CA SER A 79 -6.80 4.57 -14.25
C SER A 79 -8.27 4.51 -13.81
N ARG A 80 -9.18 5.04 -14.64
CA ARG A 80 -10.61 5.04 -14.32
C ARG A 80 -11.23 3.65 -14.47
N GLU A 81 -12.14 3.34 -13.56
CA GLU A 81 -12.92 2.12 -13.57
C GLU A 81 -14.41 2.50 -13.69
N ASP A 82 -15.06 2.12 -14.79
CA ASP A 82 -16.49 2.35 -15.00
C ASP A 82 -17.32 1.50 -14.02
N VAL A 83 -16.85 0.30 -13.72
CA VAL A 83 -17.33 -0.59 -12.67
C VAL A 83 -16.21 -0.88 -11.71
N LEU A 84 -16.49 -1.08 -10.43
CA LEU A 84 -15.46 -1.43 -9.45
C LEU A 84 -14.84 -2.79 -9.80
N LEU A 85 -13.57 -2.78 -10.19
CA LEU A 85 -12.82 -3.96 -10.64
C LEU A 85 -12.17 -4.74 -9.49
N GLU A 86 -12.37 -4.30 -8.24
CA GLU A 86 -11.65 -4.82 -7.08
C GLU A 86 -10.13 -4.69 -7.22
N THR A 87 -9.39 -5.32 -6.30
CA THR A 87 -7.93 -5.09 -6.20
C THR A 87 -7.13 -5.78 -7.30
N GLY A 88 -7.59 -6.90 -7.81
CA GLY A 88 -6.91 -7.62 -8.90
C GLY A 88 -7.25 -7.05 -10.28
N GLY A 89 -8.54 -6.87 -10.58
CA GLY A 89 -8.97 -6.32 -11.86
C GLY A 89 -8.50 -4.88 -12.07
N GLY A 90 -8.46 -4.06 -11.01
CA GLY A 90 -7.91 -2.70 -11.07
C GLY A 90 -6.43 -2.69 -11.45
N LEU A 91 -5.62 -3.65 -10.96
CA LEU A 91 -4.23 -3.83 -11.38
C LEU A 91 -4.12 -4.18 -12.86
N VAL A 92 -4.92 -5.14 -13.33
CA VAL A 92 -4.91 -5.56 -14.75
C VAL A 92 -5.31 -4.39 -15.67
N ASN A 93 -6.31 -3.58 -15.27
CA ASN A 93 -6.71 -2.40 -16.02
C ASN A 93 -5.59 -1.36 -16.13
N ALA A 94 -4.76 -1.22 -15.08
CA ALA A 94 -3.68 -0.26 -15.02
C ALA A 94 -2.36 -0.74 -15.68
N LEU A 95 -2.20 -2.04 -15.98
CA LEU A 95 -0.96 -2.62 -16.52
C LEU A 95 -0.37 -1.86 -17.72
N PRO A 96 -1.16 -1.41 -18.73
CA PRO A 96 -0.61 -0.67 -19.86
C PRO A 96 0.12 0.62 -19.48
N MET A 97 -0.19 1.18 -18.29
CA MET A 97 0.42 2.40 -17.77
C MET A 97 1.63 2.10 -16.85
N LEU A 98 1.76 0.86 -16.35
CA LEU A 98 2.77 0.44 -15.38
C LEU A 98 4.02 -0.17 -16.03
N GLY A 99 3.90 -0.70 -17.26
CA GLY A 99 5.02 -1.29 -18.01
C GLY A 99 5.36 -2.72 -17.56
N ASP A 100 6.55 -3.20 -17.97
CA ASP A 100 6.94 -4.61 -17.86
C ASP A 100 7.90 -4.90 -16.70
N GLU A 101 8.36 -3.89 -16.00
CA GLU A 101 9.28 -4.02 -14.86
C GLU A 101 8.51 -4.08 -13.53
N PRO A 102 9.10 -4.63 -12.46
CA PRO A 102 8.49 -4.62 -11.14
C PRO A 102 8.13 -3.22 -10.68
N PHE A 103 6.95 -3.05 -10.10
CA PHE A 103 6.42 -1.79 -9.61
C PHE A 103 5.84 -1.95 -8.20
N TYR A 104 5.81 -0.85 -7.46
CA TYR A 104 5.14 -0.85 -6.17
C TYR A 104 3.61 -0.80 -6.33
N VAL A 105 2.90 -1.50 -5.45
CA VAL A 105 1.44 -1.39 -5.28
C VAL A 105 1.17 -0.99 -3.84
N LEU A 106 0.49 0.13 -3.63
CA LEU A 106 0.15 0.62 -2.31
C LEU A 106 -1.36 0.84 -2.18
N ASN A 107 -1.91 0.50 -1.03
CA ASN A 107 -3.26 0.93 -0.71
C ASN A 107 -3.22 2.43 -0.37
N ALA A 108 -4.21 3.20 -0.84
CA ALA A 108 -4.28 4.65 -0.64
C ALA A 108 -4.65 5.06 0.79
N ASP A 109 -4.99 4.09 1.65
CA ASP A 109 -5.58 4.30 2.98
C ASP A 109 -4.72 3.71 4.11
N ILE A 110 -3.43 3.52 3.84
CA ILE A 110 -2.45 3.06 4.84
C ILE A 110 -1.68 4.23 5.43
N PHE A 111 -1.32 4.06 6.69
CA PHE A 111 -0.50 5.04 7.39
C PHE A 111 0.57 4.32 8.23
N TRP A 112 1.83 4.72 8.04
CA TRP A 112 2.94 4.10 8.77
C TRP A 112 4.11 5.08 8.95
N PHE A 113 4.98 4.79 9.90
CA PHE A 113 6.31 5.38 10.02
C PHE A 113 7.34 4.32 9.69
N ASP A 114 8.34 4.67 8.91
CA ASP A 114 9.43 3.77 8.60
C ASP A 114 10.34 3.56 9.82
N GLY A 115 11.05 2.43 9.84
CA GLY A 115 12.15 2.20 10.74
C GLY A 115 13.42 2.93 10.30
N ALA A 116 14.59 2.35 10.60
CA ALA A 116 15.88 2.95 10.28
C ALA A 116 16.13 3.11 8.77
N ILE A 117 15.52 2.26 7.96
CA ILE A 117 15.60 2.28 6.49
C ILE A 117 14.17 2.30 5.94
N PRO A 118 13.85 3.18 4.97
CA PRO A 118 12.53 3.24 4.36
C PRO A 118 12.03 1.88 3.87
N ALA A 119 10.77 1.56 4.16
CA ALA A 119 10.17 0.27 3.79
C ALA A 119 10.25 0.00 2.29
N LEU A 120 10.01 1.00 1.43
CA LEU A 120 10.12 0.86 -0.02
C LEU A 120 11.56 0.53 -0.44
N GLN A 121 12.55 1.16 0.17
CA GLN A 121 13.94 0.86 -0.10
C GLN A 121 14.32 -0.56 0.37
N ARG A 122 13.79 -1.02 1.51
CA ARG A 122 14.00 -2.38 2.02
C ARG A 122 13.41 -3.42 1.07
N LEU A 123 12.20 -3.20 0.56
CA LEU A 123 11.57 -4.06 -0.44
C LEU A 123 12.43 -4.16 -1.72
N ALA A 124 12.90 -3.02 -2.25
CA ALA A 124 13.75 -3.00 -3.44
C ALA A 124 15.11 -3.72 -3.23
N ARG A 125 15.65 -3.68 -2.01
CA ARG A 125 16.90 -4.40 -1.64
C ARG A 125 16.68 -5.90 -1.49
N ALA A 126 15.54 -6.31 -0.94
CA ALA A 126 15.21 -7.71 -0.69
C ALA A 126 14.71 -8.44 -1.94
N TRP A 127 14.29 -7.71 -2.97
CA TRP A 127 13.74 -8.28 -4.18
C TRP A 127 14.74 -9.18 -4.93
N ASN A 128 14.28 -10.39 -5.25
CA ASN A 128 14.97 -11.31 -6.14
C ASN A 128 14.02 -11.76 -7.26
N GLY A 129 14.16 -11.20 -8.45
CA GLY A 129 13.29 -11.47 -9.61
C GLY A 129 13.35 -12.91 -10.13
N ASP A 130 14.37 -13.70 -9.77
CA ASP A 130 14.46 -15.11 -10.15
C ASP A 130 13.49 -15.98 -9.32
N THR A 131 13.25 -15.59 -8.07
CA THR A 131 12.44 -16.38 -7.11
C THR A 131 11.11 -15.72 -6.74
N MET A 132 10.98 -14.41 -6.90
CA MET A 132 9.82 -13.63 -6.45
C MET A 132 9.01 -13.09 -7.62
N ASP A 133 7.68 -13.18 -7.52
CA ASP A 133 6.75 -12.44 -8.37
C ASP A 133 5.97 -11.40 -7.56
N SER A 134 5.86 -11.60 -6.25
CA SER A 134 5.30 -10.64 -5.32
C SER A 134 6.09 -10.68 -4.00
N LEU A 135 6.39 -9.49 -3.46
CA LEU A 135 7.00 -9.29 -2.15
C LEU A 135 6.12 -8.33 -1.34
N LEU A 136 5.44 -8.86 -0.32
CA LEU A 136 4.54 -8.11 0.55
C LEU A 136 5.30 -7.47 1.71
N LEU A 137 4.99 -6.22 2.04
CA LEU A 137 5.34 -5.67 3.34
C LEU A 137 4.36 -6.22 4.38
N LEU A 138 4.90 -6.77 5.46
CA LEU A 138 4.15 -7.40 6.52
C LEU A 138 4.26 -6.60 7.81
N GLN A 139 3.15 -6.44 8.52
CA GLN A 139 3.15 -5.97 9.90
C GLN A 139 2.94 -7.14 10.85
N ARG A 140 3.64 -7.14 11.98
CA ARG A 140 3.37 -8.12 13.05
C ARG A 140 2.01 -7.84 13.67
N THR A 141 1.15 -8.85 13.75
CA THR A 141 -0.21 -8.74 14.29
C THR A 141 -0.20 -8.16 15.70
N VAL A 142 0.75 -8.56 16.56
CA VAL A 142 0.86 -8.11 17.95
C VAL A 142 1.30 -6.65 18.12
N SER A 143 1.82 -6.01 17.08
CA SER A 143 2.29 -4.61 17.12
C SER A 143 1.56 -3.72 16.11
N ALA A 144 0.49 -4.20 15.50
CA ALA A 144 -0.35 -3.43 14.61
C ALA A 144 -1.29 -2.55 15.45
N LEU A 145 -1.17 -1.23 15.32
CA LEU A 145 -1.95 -0.27 16.10
C LEU A 145 -3.37 -0.17 15.51
N SER A 146 -4.38 -0.16 16.37
CA SER A 146 -5.81 -0.13 16.00
C SER A 146 -6.24 -1.32 15.12
N TYR A 147 -5.65 -2.50 15.31
CA TYR A 147 -5.96 -3.70 14.55
C TYR A 147 -6.43 -4.85 15.45
N ASP A 148 -7.68 -5.27 15.30
CA ASP A 148 -8.31 -6.36 16.07
C ASP A 148 -8.38 -7.68 15.28
N GLY A 149 -7.72 -7.75 14.11
CA GLY A 149 -7.77 -8.91 13.24
C GLY A 149 -6.83 -10.04 13.69
N VAL A 150 -6.97 -11.18 13.05
CA VAL A 150 -6.24 -12.41 13.35
C VAL A 150 -4.99 -12.61 12.46
N GLY A 151 -4.59 -11.59 11.71
CA GLY A 151 -3.49 -11.65 10.75
C GLY A 151 -3.88 -12.37 9.45
N ASP A 152 -2.93 -12.44 8.51
CA ASP A 152 -3.16 -12.96 7.16
C ASP A 152 -2.20 -14.10 6.80
N TYR A 153 -0.94 -14.03 7.25
CA TYR A 153 0.15 -14.89 6.75
C TYR A 153 1.05 -15.45 7.84
N HIS A 154 1.55 -16.65 7.56
CA HIS A 154 2.76 -17.22 8.14
C HIS A 154 3.91 -17.01 7.15
N ALA A 155 5.14 -16.89 7.65
CA ALA A 155 6.35 -16.80 6.83
C ALA A 155 7.36 -17.85 7.29
N ASP A 156 7.97 -18.55 6.34
CA ASP A 156 9.09 -19.43 6.66
C ASP A 156 10.40 -18.62 6.86
N PRO A 157 11.50 -19.23 7.31
CA PRO A 157 12.78 -18.52 7.51
C PRO A 157 13.35 -17.86 6.24
N ALA A 158 12.95 -18.32 5.05
CA ALA A 158 13.34 -17.72 3.77
C ALA A 158 12.41 -16.57 3.36
N GLY A 159 11.32 -16.32 4.11
CA GLY A 159 10.32 -15.30 3.81
C GLY A 159 9.21 -15.75 2.86
N VAL A 160 9.13 -17.03 2.49
CA VAL A 160 8.03 -17.56 1.68
C VAL A 160 6.76 -17.55 2.51
N LEU A 161 5.68 -17.02 1.94
CA LEU A 161 4.43 -16.84 2.65
C LEU A 161 3.48 -18.02 2.47
N THR A 162 2.74 -18.29 3.55
CA THR A 162 1.58 -19.17 3.55
C THR A 162 0.42 -18.45 4.20
N ARG A 163 -0.71 -18.37 3.51
CA ARG A 163 -1.92 -17.73 4.01
C ARG A 163 -2.51 -18.57 5.14
N ARG A 164 -2.97 -17.90 6.21
CA ARG A 164 -3.67 -18.57 7.30
C ARG A 164 -4.92 -19.30 6.81
N GLN A 165 -5.29 -20.38 7.47
CA GLN A 165 -6.49 -21.15 7.15
C GLN A 165 -7.52 -21.05 8.27
N GLY A 166 -8.79 -21.00 7.89
CA GLY A 166 -9.91 -21.03 8.82
C GLY A 166 -9.82 -20.01 9.95
N THR A 167 -9.83 -20.47 11.20
CA THR A 167 -9.80 -19.66 12.43
C THR A 167 -8.41 -19.46 13.01
N GLU A 168 -7.35 -19.85 12.31
CA GLU A 168 -5.97 -19.66 12.77
C GLU A 168 -5.66 -18.18 13.00
N VAL A 169 -4.78 -17.92 13.97
CA VAL A 169 -4.17 -16.60 14.18
C VAL A 169 -2.80 -16.62 13.52
N ALA A 170 -2.60 -15.74 12.56
CA ALA A 170 -1.33 -15.58 11.87
C ALA A 170 -0.47 -14.47 12.51
N PRO A 171 0.87 -14.65 12.56
CA PRO A 171 1.76 -13.67 13.17
C PRO A 171 1.91 -12.39 12.36
N PHE A 172 1.51 -12.40 11.08
CA PHE A 172 1.67 -11.27 10.16
C PHE A 172 0.38 -10.94 9.43
N LEU A 173 0.18 -9.65 9.22
CA LEU A 173 -0.84 -9.11 8.31
C LEU A 173 -0.16 -8.39 7.13
N PHE A 174 -0.89 -8.27 6.01
CA PHE A 174 -0.44 -7.48 4.87
C PHE A 174 -0.55 -5.98 5.21
N ALA A 175 0.58 -5.29 5.18
CA ALA A 175 0.66 -3.88 5.57
C ALA A 175 0.19 -2.88 4.49
N GLY A 176 -0.34 -3.36 3.37
CA GLY A 176 -0.84 -2.49 2.30
C GLY A 176 0.22 -2.03 1.30
N VAL A 177 1.44 -2.55 1.34
CA VAL A 177 2.53 -2.25 0.40
C VAL A 177 3.05 -3.55 -0.21
N GLU A 178 3.20 -3.58 -1.52
CA GLU A 178 3.69 -4.72 -2.28
C GLU A 178 4.68 -4.26 -3.36
N LEU A 179 5.67 -5.06 -3.65
CA LEU A 179 6.48 -4.99 -4.86
C LEU A 179 6.08 -6.16 -5.75
N LEU A 180 5.49 -5.87 -6.92
CA LEU A 180 4.86 -6.84 -7.80
C LEU A 180 5.52 -6.83 -9.19
N HIS A 181 5.80 -8.02 -9.74
CA HIS A 181 6.19 -8.15 -11.13
C HIS A 181 4.93 -8.32 -12.01
N PRO A 182 4.78 -7.58 -13.12
CA PRO A 182 3.59 -7.65 -13.99
C PRO A 182 3.31 -9.06 -14.54
N ARG A 183 4.31 -9.95 -14.66
CA ARG A 183 4.10 -11.34 -15.05
C ARG A 183 3.14 -12.14 -14.15
N ALA A 184 2.99 -11.75 -12.88
CA ALA A 184 2.02 -12.32 -11.95
C ALA A 184 0.56 -12.11 -12.40
N LEU A 185 0.33 -11.14 -13.28
CA LEU A 185 -0.98 -10.80 -13.82
C LEU A 185 -1.15 -11.24 -15.29
N ALA A 186 -0.16 -11.95 -15.85
CA ALA A 186 -0.17 -12.36 -17.24
C ALA A 186 -1.40 -13.22 -17.60
N GLY A 187 -2.02 -12.93 -18.75
CA GLY A 187 -3.18 -13.67 -19.27
C GLY A 187 -4.50 -13.37 -18.55
N ARG A 188 -4.53 -12.52 -17.54
CA ARG A 188 -5.77 -12.13 -16.83
C ARG A 188 -6.56 -11.11 -17.65
N LYS A 189 -7.88 -11.20 -17.54
CA LYS A 189 -8.82 -10.25 -18.17
C LYS A 189 -9.12 -9.09 -17.23
N ILE A 190 -9.56 -7.98 -17.82
CA ILE A 190 -10.09 -6.85 -17.05
C ILE A 190 -11.51 -7.19 -16.61
N GLU A 191 -11.65 -7.69 -15.38
CA GLU A 191 -12.90 -8.07 -14.75
C GLU A 191 -12.78 -7.95 -13.23
N PRO A 192 -13.87 -7.83 -12.48
CA PRO A 192 -13.81 -7.72 -11.02
C PRO A 192 -13.26 -9.01 -10.38
N PHE A 193 -12.10 -8.93 -9.74
CA PHE A 193 -11.57 -10.00 -8.88
C PHE A 193 -10.61 -9.46 -7.81
N SER A 194 -10.53 -10.20 -6.72
CA SER A 194 -9.60 -9.87 -5.63
C SER A 194 -8.17 -10.26 -5.97
N ARG A 195 -7.20 -9.40 -5.67
CA ARG A 195 -5.76 -9.68 -5.75
C ARG A 195 -5.35 -10.93 -4.96
N ASN A 196 -6.13 -11.30 -3.95
CA ASN A 196 -5.91 -12.53 -3.21
C ASN A 196 -5.80 -13.77 -4.09
N LEU A 197 -6.53 -13.84 -5.22
CA LEU A 197 -6.43 -14.94 -6.16
C LEU A 197 -5.03 -15.04 -6.79
N VAL A 198 -4.40 -13.88 -7.06
CA VAL A 198 -3.02 -13.84 -7.56
C VAL A 198 -2.06 -14.35 -6.48
N TRP A 199 -2.22 -13.87 -5.25
CA TRP A 199 -1.36 -14.27 -4.15
C TRP A 199 -1.50 -15.77 -3.81
N ASP A 200 -2.71 -16.34 -3.88
CA ASP A 200 -2.93 -17.75 -3.63
C ASP A 200 -2.20 -18.61 -4.69
N GLU A 201 -2.27 -18.24 -5.98
CA GLU A 201 -1.51 -18.91 -7.05
C GLU A 201 0.01 -18.76 -6.90
N LEU A 202 0.49 -17.56 -6.54
CA LEU A 202 1.91 -17.34 -6.30
C LEU A 202 2.42 -18.10 -5.06
N GLN A 203 1.59 -18.27 -4.04
CA GLN A 203 1.90 -19.09 -2.88
C GLN A 203 2.10 -20.57 -3.29
N GLU A 204 1.19 -21.14 -4.11
CA GLU A 204 1.32 -22.51 -4.62
C GLU A 204 2.62 -22.71 -5.41
N GLN A 205 3.04 -21.68 -6.16
CA GLN A 205 4.29 -21.67 -6.92
C GLN A 205 5.52 -21.31 -6.07
N ARG A 206 5.35 -21.03 -4.76
CA ARG A 206 6.40 -20.54 -3.84
C ARG A 206 7.09 -19.25 -4.34
N ARG A 207 6.32 -18.36 -4.98
CA ARG A 207 6.78 -17.08 -5.54
C ARG A 207 6.20 -15.86 -4.82
N LEU A 208 5.42 -16.07 -3.73
CA LEU A 208 4.91 -15.06 -2.82
C LEU A 208 5.82 -14.96 -1.60
N PHE A 209 6.40 -13.79 -1.36
CA PHE A 209 7.33 -13.54 -0.25
C PHE A 209 6.85 -12.38 0.63
N GLY A 210 7.40 -12.30 1.83
CA GLY A 210 7.11 -11.24 2.78
C GLY A 210 8.36 -10.65 3.41
N LEU A 211 8.32 -9.34 3.65
CA LEU A 211 9.32 -8.59 4.38
C LEU A 211 8.66 -7.91 5.58
N VAL A 212 9.12 -8.21 6.79
CA VAL A 212 8.53 -7.64 8.01
C VAL A 212 8.91 -6.17 8.15
N HIS A 213 7.91 -5.31 8.32
CA HIS A 213 8.07 -3.90 8.64
C HIS A 213 8.67 -3.74 10.04
N ASP A 214 9.58 -2.77 10.18
CA ASP A 214 10.33 -2.49 11.41
C ASP A 214 10.01 -1.13 12.04
N GLY A 215 8.98 -0.46 11.53
CA GLY A 215 8.47 0.81 12.04
C GLY A 215 7.08 0.67 12.67
N LEU A 216 6.38 1.80 12.81
CA LEU A 216 5.00 1.82 13.29
C LEU A 216 4.04 1.71 12.11
N TRP A 217 2.96 0.98 12.29
CA TRP A 217 1.90 0.82 11.30
C TRP A 217 0.54 0.93 11.98
N PHE A 218 -0.37 1.65 11.33
CA PHE A 218 -1.70 1.97 11.87
C PHE A 218 -2.78 1.44 10.93
N HIS A 219 -3.75 0.74 11.52
CA HIS A 219 -4.97 0.41 10.81
C HIS A 219 -5.93 1.59 10.84
N ILE A 220 -6.33 2.09 9.67
CA ILE A 220 -7.32 3.16 9.55
C ILE A 220 -8.51 2.62 8.75
N GLY A 221 -9.35 1.84 9.43
CA GLY A 221 -10.50 1.18 8.82
C GLY A 221 -11.82 1.87 9.12
N SER A 222 -11.91 2.61 10.23
CA SER A 222 -13.11 3.27 10.74
C SER A 222 -12.82 4.68 11.29
N PRO A 223 -13.84 5.51 11.54
CA PRO A 223 -13.65 6.80 12.21
C PRO A 223 -13.00 6.69 13.60
N ASN A 224 -13.28 5.63 14.35
CA ASN A 224 -12.66 5.38 15.65
C ASN A 224 -11.16 5.09 15.52
N ASP A 225 -10.75 4.32 14.49
CA ASP A 225 -9.34 4.03 14.25
C ASP A 225 -8.58 5.30 13.88
N LEU A 226 -9.21 6.20 13.10
CA LEU A 226 -8.65 7.49 12.75
C LEU A 226 -8.39 8.32 14.01
N GLN A 227 -9.41 8.48 14.86
CA GLN A 227 -9.29 9.23 16.10
C GLN A 227 -8.26 8.62 17.06
N ALA A 228 -8.24 7.29 17.21
CA ALA A 228 -7.26 6.59 18.05
C ALA A 228 -5.83 6.81 17.52
N THR A 229 -5.66 6.83 16.20
CA THR A 229 -4.35 7.08 15.57
C THR A 229 -3.89 8.52 15.84
N GLU A 230 -4.75 9.53 15.65
CA GLU A 230 -4.42 10.93 15.94
C GLU A 230 -4.07 11.14 17.42
N THR A 231 -4.86 10.57 18.33
CA THR A 231 -4.56 10.60 19.76
C THR A 231 -3.20 9.98 20.07
N PHE A 232 -2.90 8.81 19.51
CA PHE A 232 -1.60 8.16 19.69
C PHE A 232 -0.43 9.04 19.20
N LEU A 233 -0.61 9.69 18.06
CA LEU A 233 0.42 10.58 17.50
C LEU A 233 0.67 11.78 18.40
N ASP A 234 -0.38 12.42 18.90
CA ASP A 234 -0.30 13.57 19.81
C ASP A 234 0.36 13.19 21.14
N ASP A 235 -0.08 12.11 21.77
CA ASP A 235 0.45 11.63 23.05
C ASP A 235 1.96 11.29 22.97
N ASN A 236 2.40 10.76 21.83
CA ASN A 236 3.79 10.39 21.59
C ASN A 236 4.60 11.50 20.88
N ARG A 237 4.01 12.67 20.62
CA ARG A 237 4.62 13.80 19.92
C ARG A 237 5.22 13.41 18.56
N LEU A 238 4.56 12.50 17.86
CA LEU A 238 4.95 12.07 16.53
C LEU A 238 4.30 12.98 15.49
N SER A 239 5.10 13.63 14.67
CA SER A 239 4.61 14.42 13.55
C SER A 239 4.59 13.58 12.27
N PRO A 240 3.45 13.49 11.57
CA PRO A 240 3.39 12.83 10.26
C PRO A 240 4.04 13.66 9.15
N THR A 241 4.33 14.94 9.38
CA THR A 241 5.15 15.73 8.46
C THR A 241 6.56 15.19 8.50
N LEU A 242 6.94 14.57 7.38
CA LEU A 242 8.25 13.97 7.16
C LEU A 242 9.38 15.00 7.24
N GLU A 243 9.80 15.38 8.42
CA GLU A 243 11.23 15.61 8.65
C GLU A 243 11.89 14.24 8.77
N TRP A 244 11.98 13.57 7.64
CA TRP A 244 12.73 12.34 7.58
C TRP A 244 14.18 12.64 7.90
N ALA A 245 14.70 12.01 8.95
CA ALA A 245 16.07 12.17 9.46
C ALA A 245 17.18 11.79 8.45
N GLY A 246 16.84 11.58 7.18
CA GLY A 246 17.78 11.39 6.07
C GLY A 246 18.26 12.69 5.42
N ALA A 247 17.62 13.82 5.67
CA ALA A 247 18.01 15.12 5.11
C ALA A 247 18.76 16.01 6.12
N ARG A 248 19.47 15.47 7.08
CA ARG A 248 20.51 16.27 7.74
C ARG A 248 21.62 16.51 6.73
N LYS A 249 21.52 17.64 5.99
CA LYS A 249 22.69 18.25 5.39
C LYS A 249 23.69 18.44 6.53
N SER A 250 24.84 17.79 6.42
CA SER A 250 26.00 18.09 7.26
C SER A 250 26.22 19.60 7.23
N PRO A 251 26.36 20.26 8.39
CA PRO A 251 26.84 21.63 8.37
C PRO A 251 28.27 21.63 7.79
N VAL A 252 28.49 22.50 6.83
CA VAL A 252 29.82 22.84 6.29
C VAL A 252 30.70 23.40 7.39
#